data_5e1ca903f73bce303cb2e02f8db3071e
#
_entry.id   5e1ca903f73bce303cb2e02f8db3071e
#
_cell.length_a   1.000
_cell.length_b   1.000
_cell.length_c   1.000
_cell.angle_alpha   90.00
_cell.angle_beta   90.00
_cell.angle_gamma   90.00
#
_symmetry.space_group_name_H-M   'P 1'
#
loop_
_entity.id
_entity.type
_entity.pdbx_description
1 polymer ?
#
loop_
_entity_poly.entity_id
_entity_poly.type
_entity_poly.pdbx_seq_one_letter_code
_entity_poly.pdbx_strand_id
1 'polypeptide(L)'
;MRRLMRLILPSVLALGLATWAFPAGATHVPDQSNKMSEVFTSPNGRTNSDFAFWGDHAFSGYYSNTTPDGGVRIFDISDPAAPTLVRDFKCDGLQADPIVWDRDGNGVADLLLLAVDRTMDAPDCGAARSGNHANPTGWEGVRVFEMSDDPANPFTSIEQVKAVYTDCGAHTITGWPKDDGSGLLVYVSSYPLRSGPTCGEASPAPGDGYQNTANPFDEDPGSPNSPLHGVIQVVEVPFANPAAANELDVQPAISYPGDPDGKIEWFERGLGPPDPPVGLEAAAVACHDIVVHVEGRMAGGACAEQGQVWEIDENGIPDTQNPISIVDDEVTSGGTGQLPGAVDFFHSVMFDNEGEVANWVDESFGSGCPTMTTYQARPWNPTGGTHKTGRIFFSDVGTSAFLSEFQVGDVRPDPGATEYCSAHMGLSVTGIGRDLLVNAWYTGGANVIDFTNPTRLKEIAFYDPQQDSGIWSAYAYTGPMFKTGPGIPVYASDGVENNAISEGMVVYRTIIQKPGQAHLVDHLNPQTME
;
A
#
# COMPACT_ATOMS: atom_id res chain seq x y z
N MET A 1 -58.16 -19.62 -12.93
CA MET A 1 -56.82 -19.26 -13.43
C MET A 1 -56.30 -18.13 -12.60
N ARG A 2 -55.52 -18.44 -11.55
CA ARG A 2 -54.83 -17.43 -10.71
C ARG A 2 -53.40 -17.39 -11.15
N ARG A 3 -52.93 -16.24 -11.68
CA ARG A 3 -51.55 -15.99 -12.01
C ARG A 3 -50.81 -15.64 -10.72
N LEU A 4 -49.85 -16.49 -10.32
CA LEU A 4 -48.85 -16.14 -9.32
C LEU A 4 -47.88 -15.15 -9.96
N MET A 5 -47.86 -13.95 -9.43
CA MET A 5 -46.80 -12.97 -9.66
C MET A 5 -45.66 -13.33 -8.72
N ARG A 6 -44.57 -13.83 -9.26
CA ARG A 6 -43.31 -13.97 -8.50
C ARG A 6 -42.67 -12.58 -8.41
N LEU A 7 -42.66 -11.99 -7.23
CA LEU A 7 -41.80 -10.89 -6.91
C LEU A 7 -40.35 -11.42 -6.90
N ILE A 8 -39.56 -10.94 -7.84
CA ILE A 8 -38.10 -11.04 -7.79
C ILE A 8 -37.66 -9.87 -6.93
N LEU A 9 -37.22 -10.14 -5.71
CA LEU A 9 -36.44 -9.19 -4.92
C LEU A 9 -35.04 -9.13 -5.57
N PRO A 10 -34.52 -7.96 -5.85
CA PRO A 10 -33.11 -7.83 -6.16
C PRO A 10 -32.33 -8.09 -4.86
N SER A 11 -31.55 -9.15 -4.86
CA SER A 11 -30.54 -9.36 -3.82
C SER A 11 -29.47 -8.29 -4.03
N VAL A 12 -29.49 -7.27 -3.21
CA VAL A 12 -28.38 -6.33 -3.08
C VAL A 12 -27.28 -7.12 -2.37
N LEU A 13 -26.35 -7.67 -3.13
CA LEU A 13 -25.09 -8.17 -2.60
C LEU A 13 -24.24 -6.93 -2.32
N ALA A 14 -24.29 -6.45 -1.09
CA ALA A 14 -23.23 -5.63 -0.56
C ALA A 14 -21.99 -6.55 -0.51
N LEU A 15 -21.01 -6.34 -1.38
CA LEU A 15 -19.66 -6.78 -1.12
C LEU A 15 -19.20 -5.98 0.11
N GLY A 16 -19.49 -6.54 1.27
CA GLY A 16 -18.81 -6.16 2.48
C GLY A 16 -17.35 -6.55 2.27
N LEU A 17 -16.42 -5.64 2.43
CA LEU A 17 -15.11 -5.97 2.93
C LEU A 17 -15.35 -7.04 4.00
N ALA A 18 -14.74 -8.20 3.83
CA ALA A 18 -14.91 -9.27 4.79
C ALA A 18 -14.40 -8.73 6.12
N THR A 19 -15.31 -8.36 7.00
CA THR A 19 -14.96 -7.98 8.36
C THR A 19 -14.48 -9.25 9.05
N TRP A 20 -13.20 -9.45 9.08
CA TRP A 20 -12.57 -10.53 9.80
C TRP A 20 -12.74 -10.24 11.29
N ALA A 21 -13.81 -10.75 11.87
CA ALA A 21 -13.95 -10.77 13.31
C ALA A 21 -12.99 -11.84 13.84
N PHE A 22 -11.88 -11.43 14.40
CA PHE A 22 -11.01 -12.33 15.15
C PHE A 22 -11.83 -12.98 16.28
N PRO A 23 -11.72 -14.29 16.48
CA PRO A 23 -12.46 -14.94 17.56
C PRO A 23 -11.96 -14.40 18.91
N ALA A 24 -12.88 -13.84 19.69
CA ALA A 24 -12.60 -13.44 21.06
C ALA A 24 -12.18 -14.68 21.87
N GLY A 25 -10.92 -14.79 22.22
CA GLY A 25 -10.44 -15.87 23.09
C GLY A 25 -9.01 -16.36 22.90
N ALA A 26 -8.28 -15.90 21.91
CA ALA A 26 -6.84 -16.16 21.84
C ALA A 26 -6.12 -15.27 22.86
N THR A 27 -5.25 -15.84 23.67
CA THR A 27 -4.41 -15.06 24.60
C THR A 27 -3.04 -14.88 23.95
N HIS A 28 -2.90 -13.80 23.18
CA HIS A 28 -1.62 -13.38 22.68
C HIS A 28 -0.71 -12.97 23.86
N VAL A 29 0.52 -13.41 23.85
CA VAL A 29 1.52 -12.99 24.82
C VAL A 29 2.43 -11.97 24.16
N PRO A 30 2.37 -10.69 24.56
CA PRO A 30 3.26 -9.67 24.00
C PRO A 30 4.71 -10.08 24.15
N ASP A 31 5.50 -9.88 23.10
CA ASP A 31 6.92 -10.17 23.08
C ASP A 31 7.71 -9.02 22.44
N GLN A 32 8.95 -8.87 22.81
CA GLN A 32 9.83 -7.86 22.24
C GLN A 32 11.29 -8.28 22.34
N SER A 33 12.06 -7.88 21.35
CA SER A 33 13.52 -7.99 21.45
C SER A 33 14.08 -6.92 22.39
N ASN A 34 15.28 -7.16 22.91
CA ASN A 34 16.00 -6.16 23.70
C ASN A 34 16.51 -4.94 22.88
N LYS A 35 16.22 -4.90 21.60
CA LYS A 35 16.63 -3.85 20.67
C LYS A 35 15.48 -2.97 20.17
N MET A 36 14.25 -3.30 20.48
CA MET A 36 13.08 -2.52 20.11
C MET A 36 12.17 -2.38 21.32
N SER A 37 11.67 -1.18 21.54
CA SER A 37 10.74 -0.89 22.63
C SER A 37 9.81 0.23 22.24
N GLU A 38 8.55 0.14 22.64
CA GLU A 38 7.61 1.22 22.52
C GLU A 38 8.01 2.41 23.39
N VAL A 39 7.92 3.61 22.85
CA VAL A 39 8.23 4.86 23.54
C VAL A 39 7.07 5.85 23.53
N PHE A 40 6.13 5.69 22.63
CA PHE A 40 4.96 6.54 22.52
C PHE A 40 3.80 5.79 21.84
N THR A 41 2.60 6.07 22.32
CA THR A 41 1.34 5.66 21.71
C THR A 41 0.37 6.84 21.74
N SER A 42 -0.21 7.16 20.59
CA SER A 42 -1.20 8.22 20.45
C SER A 42 -2.61 7.65 20.54
N PRO A 43 -3.26 7.68 21.68
CA PRO A 43 -4.62 7.17 21.80
C PRO A 43 -5.58 8.08 21.04
N ASN A 44 -6.15 7.63 19.97
CA ASN A 44 -7.05 8.45 19.16
C ASN A 44 -8.35 7.77 18.73
N GLY A 45 -8.48 6.47 18.93
CA GLY A 45 -9.69 5.72 18.60
C GLY A 45 -10.02 5.71 17.10
N ARG A 46 -9.03 5.89 16.22
CA ARG A 46 -9.18 5.95 14.77
C ARG A 46 -8.23 4.98 14.10
N THR A 47 -8.69 4.33 13.06
CA THR A 47 -7.85 3.51 12.21
C THR A 47 -6.91 4.42 11.43
N ASN A 48 -5.60 4.21 11.57
CA ASN A 48 -4.63 4.88 10.73
C ASN A 48 -4.32 4.04 9.50
N SER A 49 -3.92 4.73 8.46
CA SER A 49 -3.37 4.14 7.25
C SER A 49 -1.88 4.42 7.15
N ASP A 50 -1.43 4.98 6.06
CA ASP A 50 -0.03 5.21 5.80
C ASP A 50 0.50 6.53 6.38
N PHE A 51 1.81 6.71 6.30
CA PHE A 51 2.51 7.91 6.73
C PHE A 51 3.26 8.56 5.57
N ALA A 52 3.50 9.85 5.71
CA ALA A 52 4.58 10.56 5.04
C ALA A 52 5.31 11.42 6.06
N PHE A 53 6.56 11.79 5.77
CA PHE A 53 7.39 12.55 6.70
C PHE A 53 8.11 13.68 5.98
N TRP A 54 8.20 14.85 6.61
CA TRP A 54 9.01 15.95 6.13
C TRP A 54 9.51 16.79 7.30
N GLY A 55 10.81 17.02 7.35
CA GLY A 55 11.40 17.72 8.47
C GLY A 55 11.10 17.05 9.81
N ASP A 56 10.61 17.81 10.76
CA ASP A 56 10.22 17.30 12.08
C ASP A 56 8.73 16.94 12.18
N HIS A 57 8.10 16.59 11.04
CA HIS A 57 6.66 16.31 11.00
C HIS A 57 6.34 14.95 10.38
N ALA A 58 5.38 14.27 11.00
CA ALA A 58 4.76 13.05 10.47
C ALA A 58 3.31 13.35 10.05
N PHE A 59 2.95 12.91 8.87
CA PHE A 59 1.61 13.01 8.28
C PHE A 59 1.00 11.62 8.30
N SER A 60 0.03 11.40 9.18
CA SER A 60 -0.61 10.10 9.37
C SER A 60 -1.99 10.12 8.73
N GLY A 61 -2.20 9.37 7.67
CA GLY A 61 -3.52 9.10 7.12
C GLY A 61 -4.40 8.38 8.15
N TYR A 62 -5.70 8.64 8.12
CA TYR A 62 -6.67 7.91 8.93
C TYR A 62 -8.03 7.82 8.25
N TYR A 63 -8.79 6.80 8.57
CA TYR A 63 -10.09 6.53 7.97
C TYR A 63 -11.04 5.82 8.92
N SER A 64 -12.29 5.66 8.47
CA SER A 64 -13.26 4.75 9.06
C SER A 64 -14.13 4.15 7.96
N ASN A 65 -14.33 2.86 7.97
CA ASN A 65 -15.23 2.20 7.01
C ASN A 65 -16.72 2.43 7.34
N THR A 66 -17.04 2.71 8.59
CA THR A 66 -18.42 2.78 9.08
C THR A 66 -18.97 4.19 9.15
N THR A 67 -18.13 5.19 9.33
CA THR A 67 -18.52 6.61 9.48
C THR A 67 -17.74 7.50 8.53
N PRO A 68 -18.27 8.65 8.06
CA PRO A 68 -17.52 9.60 7.26
C PRO A 68 -16.50 10.35 8.13
N ASP A 69 -15.48 9.66 8.59
CA ASP A 69 -14.38 10.20 9.39
C ASP A 69 -13.06 9.72 8.78
N GLY A 70 -12.34 10.63 8.15
CA GLY A 70 -11.08 10.37 7.46
C GLY A 70 -10.30 11.65 7.22
N GLY A 71 -9.04 11.53 6.85
CA GLY A 71 -8.16 12.65 6.58
C GLY A 71 -6.71 12.39 6.98
N VAL A 72 -6.00 13.47 7.35
CA VAL A 72 -4.61 13.37 7.78
C VAL A 72 -4.41 14.09 9.11
N ARG A 73 -3.63 13.49 9.99
CA ARG A 73 -3.13 14.11 11.22
C ARG A 73 -1.66 14.40 11.08
N ILE A 74 -1.28 15.61 11.45
CA ILE A 74 0.09 16.07 11.39
C ILE A 74 0.62 16.17 12.81
N PHE A 75 1.72 15.48 13.08
CA PHE A 75 2.38 15.46 14.37
C PHE A 75 3.74 16.13 14.27
N ASP A 76 4.09 16.94 15.25
CA ASP A 76 5.49 17.33 15.51
C ASP A 76 6.16 16.14 16.20
N ILE A 77 7.21 15.64 15.57
CA ILE A 77 8.00 14.47 15.98
C ILE A 77 9.45 14.84 16.31
N SER A 78 9.74 16.10 16.55
CA SER A 78 11.06 16.58 16.99
C SER A 78 11.57 15.87 18.26
N ASP A 79 10.65 15.42 19.13
CA ASP A 79 10.90 14.42 20.17
C ASP A 79 10.09 13.15 19.89
N PRO A 80 10.73 12.10 19.33
CA PRO A 80 10.02 10.85 19.00
C PRO A 80 9.38 10.14 20.22
N ALA A 81 9.80 10.47 21.44
CA ALA A 81 9.22 9.90 22.65
C ALA A 81 8.01 10.72 23.18
N ALA A 82 7.76 11.88 22.58
CA ALA A 82 6.66 12.76 22.97
C ALA A 82 6.07 13.54 21.77
N PRO A 83 5.66 12.85 20.68
CA PRO A 83 5.03 13.52 19.54
C PRO A 83 3.82 14.34 19.95
N THR A 84 3.63 15.49 19.32
CA THR A 84 2.48 16.36 19.60
C THR A 84 1.64 16.58 18.36
N LEU A 85 0.31 16.46 18.50
CA LEU A 85 -0.61 16.71 17.39
C LEU A 85 -0.64 18.22 17.06
N VAL A 86 -0.18 18.58 15.88
CA VAL A 86 -0.18 19.95 15.35
C VAL A 86 -1.50 20.25 14.64
N ARG A 87 -1.96 19.30 13.84
CA ARG A 87 -3.18 19.47 13.03
C ARG A 87 -3.96 18.18 12.89
N ASP A 88 -5.27 18.25 13.04
CA ASP A 88 -6.24 17.21 12.63
C ASP A 88 -7.02 17.77 11.43
N PHE A 89 -6.65 17.36 10.22
CA PHE A 89 -7.25 17.81 8.98
C PHE A 89 -8.25 16.77 8.48
N LYS A 90 -9.52 17.10 8.56
CA LYS A 90 -10.60 16.20 8.12
C LYS A 90 -10.86 16.32 6.63
N CYS A 91 -10.65 15.22 5.93
CA CYS A 91 -10.91 15.10 4.51
C CYS A 91 -11.15 13.62 4.16
N ASP A 92 -12.37 13.16 4.37
CA ASP A 92 -12.73 11.76 4.16
C ASP A 92 -12.51 11.32 2.72
N GLY A 93 -11.98 10.13 2.51
CA GLY A 93 -11.68 9.54 1.20
C GLY A 93 -11.39 8.05 1.25
N LEU A 94 -11.43 7.45 2.44
CA LEU A 94 -10.92 6.11 2.76
C LEU A 94 -9.40 6.01 2.56
N GLN A 95 -8.72 5.40 3.49
CA GLN A 95 -7.26 5.25 3.63
C GLN A 95 -6.50 6.58 3.68
N ALA A 96 -6.66 7.49 2.71
CA ALA A 96 -5.97 8.78 2.69
C ALA A 96 -4.44 8.63 2.72
N ASP A 97 -3.90 7.75 1.87
CA ASP A 97 -2.46 7.62 1.67
C ASP A 97 -1.85 8.98 1.29
N PRO A 98 -0.88 9.51 2.07
CA PRO A 98 -0.37 10.84 1.89
C PRO A 98 0.97 10.87 1.13
N ILE A 99 1.13 11.84 0.23
CA ILE A 99 2.45 12.33 -0.23
C ILE A 99 2.61 13.76 0.23
N VAL A 100 3.80 14.13 0.71
CA VAL A 100 4.13 15.49 1.10
C VAL A 100 5.40 15.98 0.39
N TRP A 101 5.48 17.30 0.15
CA TRP A 101 6.64 17.90 -0.48
C TRP A 101 6.89 19.32 0.02
N ASP A 102 8.16 19.68 0.13
CA ASP A 102 8.64 21.03 0.39
C ASP A 102 9.16 21.62 -0.93
N ARG A 103 8.37 22.49 -1.56
CA ARG A 103 8.66 23.02 -2.89
C ARG A 103 9.69 24.16 -2.89
N ASP A 104 9.82 24.86 -1.76
CA ASP A 104 10.69 26.02 -1.63
C ASP A 104 11.99 25.73 -0.86
N GLY A 105 12.11 24.54 -0.27
CA GLY A 105 13.32 24.08 0.43
C GLY A 105 13.52 24.71 1.81
N ASN A 106 12.44 25.15 2.46
CA ASN A 106 12.52 25.79 3.77
C ASN A 106 12.53 24.79 4.95
N GLY A 107 12.36 23.49 4.66
CA GLY A 107 12.35 22.38 5.63
C GLY A 107 10.96 22.04 6.18
N VAL A 108 9.91 22.70 5.68
CA VAL A 108 8.51 22.43 6.02
C VAL A 108 7.73 22.10 4.76
N ALA A 109 7.02 20.98 4.75
CA ALA A 109 6.21 20.61 3.59
C ALA A 109 5.09 21.64 3.33
N ASP A 110 4.93 22.08 2.10
CA ASP A 110 3.92 23.03 1.65
C ASP A 110 2.95 22.46 0.62
N LEU A 111 3.18 21.21 0.19
CA LEU A 111 2.32 20.44 -0.69
C LEU A 111 1.91 19.14 0.00
N LEU A 112 0.61 18.81 -0.08
CA LEU A 112 0.06 17.54 0.38
C LEU A 112 -0.82 16.96 -0.72
N LEU A 113 -0.64 15.68 -1.00
CA LEU A 113 -1.55 14.90 -1.83
C LEU A 113 -2.21 13.83 -0.97
N LEU A 114 -3.48 13.56 -1.23
CA LEU A 114 -4.21 12.48 -0.55
C LEU A 114 -4.91 11.59 -1.57
N ALA A 115 -4.69 10.31 -1.44
CA ALA A 115 -5.43 9.29 -2.17
C ALA A 115 -6.89 9.22 -1.71
N VAL A 116 -7.81 8.99 -2.63
CA VAL A 116 -9.24 8.80 -2.36
C VAL A 116 -9.69 7.50 -3.00
N ASP A 117 -9.88 6.51 -2.15
CA ASP A 117 -10.26 5.15 -2.50
C ASP A 117 -11.73 4.85 -2.15
N ARG A 118 -12.56 5.86 -2.16
CA ARG A 118 -14.00 5.74 -1.91
C ARG A 118 -14.77 6.72 -2.78
N THR A 119 -15.79 6.22 -3.45
CA THR A 119 -16.64 7.06 -4.26
C THR A 119 -17.35 8.11 -3.39
N MET A 120 -17.11 9.37 -3.72
CA MET A 120 -17.66 10.55 -3.06
C MET A 120 -18.68 11.23 -3.99
N ASP A 121 -19.61 12.00 -3.43
CA ASP A 121 -20.59 12.76 -4.23
C ASP A 121 -19.96 13.97 -4.95
N ALA A 122 -18.80 14.43 -4.48
CA ALA A 122 -18.06 15.56 -5.04
C ALA A 122 -16.55 15.46 -4.70
N PRO A 123 -15.69 16.18 -5.43
CA PRO A 123 -14.24 16.17 -5.19
C PRO A 123 -13.80 16.86 -3.91
N ASP A 124 -14.60 17.74 -3.34
CA ASP A 124 -14.21 18.60 -2.22
C ASP A 124 -14.13 17.82 -0.90
N CYS A 125 -13.20 18.23 -0.01
CA CYS A 125 -13.22 17.77 1.37
C CYS A 125 -14.57 18.10 2.02
N GLY A 126 -15.13 17.11 2.73
CA GLY A 126 -16.46 17.26 3.34
C GLY A 126 -17.62 16.82 2.43
N ALA A 127 -17.35 16.41 1.19
CA ALA A 127 -18.34 15.73 0.37
C ALA A 127 -18.85 14.46 1.07
N ALA A 128 -20.10 14.12 0.82
CA ALA A 128 -20.67 12.89 1.36
C ALA A 128 -20.13 11.67 0.58
N ARG A 129 -20.08 10.53 1.27
CA ARG A 129 -19.85 9.25 0.60
C ARG A 129 -21.06 8.91 -0.23
N SER A 130 -20.86 8.51 -1.47
CA SER A 130 -21.97 8.15 -2.36
C SER A 130 -22.66 6.84 -1.97
N GLY A 131 -22.14 6.15 -0.99
CA GLY A 131 -22.73 4.91 -0.44
C GLY A 131 -22.72 3.71 -1.38
N ASN A 132 -22.26 3.87 -2.60
CA ASN A 132 -22.23 2.82 -3.61
C ASN A 132 -21.17 3.11 -4.67
N HIS A 133 -20.21 2.21 -4.86
CA HIS A 133 -19.27 2.26 -5.98
C HIS A 133 -19.99 2.25 -7.34
N ALA A 134 -21.26 1.89 -7.37
CA ALA A 134 -22.12 1.90 -8.55
C ALA A 134 -22.76 3.28 -8.86
N ASN A 135 -22.30 4.37 -8.24
CA ASN A 135 -22.79 5.71 -8.61
C ASN A 135 -22.01 6.25 -9.82
N PRO A 136 -22.58 6.29 -11.03
CA PRO A 136 -21.87 6.71 -12.25
C PRO A 136 -21.50 8.21 -12.26
N THR A 137 -21.94 8.96 -11.28
CA THR A 137 -21.59 10.38 -11.09
C THR A 137 -20.72 10.60 -9.85
N GLY A 138 -20.24 9.53 -9.23
CA GLY A 138 -19.33 9.60 -8.09
C GLY A 138 -17.95 10.11 -8.50
N TRP A 139 -17.23 10.62 -7.53
CA TRP A 139 -15.86 11.09 -7.69
C TRP A 139 -14.92 10.33 -6.76
N GLU A 140 -13.76 9.95 -7.27
CA GLU A 140 -12.61 9.42 -6.54
C GLU A 140 -11.33 9.77 -7.29
N GLY A 141 -10.17 9.65 -6.67
CA GLY A 141 -8.89 10.02 -7.29
C GLY A 141 -7.91 10.67 -6.32
N VAL A 142 -7.18 11.68 -6.78
CA VAL A 142 -6.14 12.35 -6.01
C VAL A 142 -6.54 13.79 -5.69
N ARG A 143 -6.49 14.16 -4.41
CA ARG A 143 -6.67 15.56 -3.97
C ARG A 143 -5.33 16.20 -3.73
N VAL A 144 -5.18 17.45 -4.17
CA VAL A 144 -3.96 18.25 -4.06
C VAL A 144 -4.25 19.47 -3.19
N PHE A 145 -3.39 19.68 -2.19
CA PHE A 145 -3.52 20.76 -1.21
C PHE A 145 -2.25 21.58 -1.15
N GLU A 146 -2.40 22.88 -0.97
CA GLU A 146 -1.34 23.76 -0.50
C GLU A 146 -1.48 23.98 1.00
N MET A 147 -0.35 23.93 1.69
CA MET A 147 -0.28 24.12 3.14
C MET A 147 0.53 25.35 3.47
N SER A 148 0.18 26.02 4.59
CA SER A 148 1.06 27.06 5.12
C SER A 148 2.32 26.43 5.73
N ASP A 149 3.46 26.98 5.35
CA ASP A 149 4.80 26.47 5.64
C ASP A 149 5.66 27.43 6.48
N ASP A 150 5.02 28.41 7.18
CA ASP A 150 5.75 29.26 8.14
C ASP A 150 6.41 28.37 9.22
N PRO A 151 7.74 28.27 9.30
CA PRO A 151 8.40 27.41 10.27
C PRO A 151 8.07 27.71 11.74
N ALA A 152 7.57 28.91 12.03
CA ALA A 152 7.12 29.27 13.37
C ALA A 152 5.69 28.81 13.68
N ASN A 153 4.86 28.62 12.67
CA ASN A 153 3.47 28.20 12.77
C ASN A 153 3.05 27.40 11.53
N PRO A 154 3.59 26.21 11.31
CA PRO A 154 3.27 25.42 10.13
C PRO A 154 1.82 24.92 10.14
N PHE A 155 1.30 24.63 8.97
CA PHE A 155 0.00 23.97 8.74
C PHE A 155 -1.20 24.69 9.34
N THR A 156 -1.13 26.01 9.54
CA THR A 156 -2.26 26.83 10.00
C THR A 156 -3.39 26.89 8.99
N SER A 157 -3.07 26.77 7.70
CA SER A 157 -4.03 26.56 6.62
C SER A 157 -3.64 25.33 5.78
N ILE A 158 -4.64 24.56 5.35
CA ILE A 158 -4.54 23.50 4.36
C ILE A 158 -5.71 23.73 3.41
N GLU A 159 -5.40 24.07 2.15
CA GLU A 159 -6.39 24.45 1.15
C GLU A 159 -6.35 23.48 -0.02
N GLN A 160 -7.48 22.89 -0.36
CA GLN A 160 -7.60 22.05 -1.56
C GLN A 160 -7.56 22.95 -2.80
N VAL A 161 -6.51 22.81 -3.59
CA VAL A 161 -6.31 23.62 -4.82
C VAL A 161 -6.71 22.87 -6.08
N LYS A 162 -6.74 21.52 -5.99
CA LYS A 162 -7.15 20.67 -7.10
C LYS A 162 -7.68 19.33 -6.59
N ALA A 163 -8.53 18.73 -7.42
CA ALA A 163 -8.86 17.32 -7.36
C ALA A 163 -8.75 16.75 -8.77
N VAL A 164 -8.02 15.66 -8.92
CA VAL A 164 -7.84 14.95 -10.18
C VAL A 164 -8.60 13.64 -10.06
N TYR A 165 -9.59 13.45 -10.94
CA TYR A 165 -10.30 12.19 -11.04
C TYR A 165 -9.36 11.12 -11.57
N THR A 166 -9.40 9.93 -10.97
CA THR A 166 -8.77 8.74 -11.50
C THR A 166 -9.77 7.60 -11.52
N ASP A 167 -9.70 6.76 -12.52
CA ASP A 167 -10.61 5.66 -12.66
C ASP A 167 -10.33 4.58 -11.62
N CYS A 168 -11.35 4.00 -11.02
CA CYS A 168 -11.21 3.14 -9.84
C CYS A 168 -10.57 3.80 -8.61
N GLY A 169 -10.49 5.11 -8.56
CA GLY A 169 -9.95 5.84 -7.43
C GLY A 169 -8.42 5.75 -7.29
N ALA A 170 -7.96 6.02 -6.09
CA ALA A 170 -6.57 5.93 -5.70
C ALA A 170 -6.47 5.21 -4.35
N HIS A 171 -5.94 4.01 -4.36
CA HIS A 171 -5.71 3.22 -3.13
C HIS A 171 -4.41 3.64 -2.48
N THR A 172 -3.31 3.53 -3.22
CA THR A 172 -2.01 4.12 -2.87
C THR A 172 -1.57 5.09 -3.96
N ILE A 173 -0.69 6.01 -3.62
CA ILE A 173 -0.12 6.98 -4.55
C ILE A 173 1.39 7.06 -4.36
N THR A 174 2.14 7.10 -5.47
CA THR A 174 3.60 7.11 -5.45
C THR A 174 4.13 8.31 -6.19
N GLY A 175 4.95 9.12 -5.53
CA GLY A 175 5.54 10.32 -6.13
C GLY A 175 6.84 10.00 -6.85
N TRP A 176 6.94 10.36 -8.12
CA TRP A 176 8.19 10.41 -8.87
C TRP A 176 8.62 11.87 -9.05
N PRO A 177 9.73 12.32 -8.44
CA PRO A 177 10.23 13.69 -8.66
C PRO A 177 10.72 13.83 -10.10
N LYS A 178 10.27 14.87 -10.79
CA LYS A 178 10.71 15.14 -12.16
C LYS A 178 12.18 15.56 -12.16
N ASP A 179 12.97 15.07 -13.10
CA ASP A 179 14.42 15.33 -13.21
C ASP A 179 14.77 16.82 -13.26
N ASP A 180 13.88 17.65 -13.77
CA ASP A 180 14.07 19.10 -13.86
C ASP A 180 13.61 19.87 -12.61
N GLY A 181 13.12 19.16 -11.59
CA GLY A 181 12.62 19.76 -10.36
C GLY A 181 11.33 20.56 -10.53
N SER A 182 10.61 20.40 -11.64
CA SER A 182 9.43 21.21 -11.94
C SER A 182 8.14 20.70 -11.27
N GLY A 183 8.15 19.50 -10.72
CA GLY A 183 6.96 18.89 -10.13
C GLY A 183 7.12 17.41 -9.82
N LEU A 184 6.00 16.78 -9.54
CA LEU A 184 5.87 15.33 -9.36
C LEU A 184 5.06 14.72 -10.50
N LEU A 185 5.43 13.50 -10.88
CA LEU A 185 4.51 12.55 -11.47
C LEU A 185 4.02 11.63 -10.36
N VAL A 186 2.74 11.43 -10.27
CA VAL A 186 2.11 10.58 -9.25
C VAL A 186 1.55 9.36 -9.94
N TYR A 187 2.11 8.21 -9.65
CA TYR A 187 1.57 6.93 -10.10
C TYR A 187 0.46 6.52 -9.16
N VAL A 188 -0.69 6.22 -9.72
CA VAL A 188 -1.88 5.90 -8.96
C VAL A 188 -2.12 4.40 -9.04
N SER A 189 -2.15 3.77 -7.89
CA SER A 189 -2.58 2.39 -7.73
C SER A 189 -4.04 2.38 -7.30
N SER A 190 -4.90 1.76 -8.07
CA SER A 190 -6.29 1.53 -7.70
C SER A 190 -6.39 0.22 -6.90
N TYR A 191 -7.44 0.09 -6.08
CA TYR A 191 -7.66 -1.16 -5.37
C TYR A 191 -8.11 -2.27 -6.35
N PRO A 192 -7.27 -3.27 -6.64
CA PRO A 192 -7.50 -4.20 -7.75
C PRO A 192 -8.71 -5.11 -7.56
N LEU A 193 -9.20 -5.28 -6.34
CA LEU A 193 -10.37 -6.10 -6.04
C LEU A 193 -11.69 -5.32 -6.10
N ARG A 194 -11.62 -4.09 -6.61
CA ARG A 194 -12.78 -3.20 -6.69
C ARG A 194 -13.48 -3.33 -8.01
N SER A 195 -14.79 -3.36 -8.01
CA SER A 195 -15.63 -3.29 -9.19
C SER A 195 -16.68 -2.19 -9.02
N GLY A 196 -16.96 -1.50 -10.08
CA GLY A 196 -18.00 -0.47 -10.07
C GLY A 196 -17.96 0.41 -11.31
N PRO A 197 -18.92 1.32 -11.50
CA PRO A 197 -18.96 2.18 -12.68
C PRO A 197 -17.86 3.21 -12.74
N THR A 198 -17.19 3.50 -11.62
CA THR A 198 -15.95 4.27 -11.62
C THR A 198 -14.73 3.43 -12.00
N CYS A 199 -14.92 2.14 -12.26
CA CYS A 199 -13.92 1.18 -12.68
C CYS A 199 -14.20 0.67 -14.11
N GLY A 200 -14.30 1.55 -15.07
CA GLY A 200 -14.29 1.19 -16.48
C GLY A 200 -15.61 1.09 -17.21
N GLU A 201 -16.76 0.99 -16.52
CA GLU A 201 -18.03 0.82 -17.24
C GLU A 201 -18.68 2.09 -17.73
N ALA A 202 -18.50 3.17 -17.03
CA ALA A 202 -19.19 4.42 -17.30
C ALA A 202 -18.37 5.62 -16.83
N SER A 203 -17.06 5.55 -16.90
CA SER A 203 -16.23 6.70 -16.54
C SER A 203 -16.65 7.91 -17.36
N PRO A 204 -17.14 8.97 -16.74
CA PRO A 204 -17.42 10.21 -17.44
C PRO A 204 -16.13 11.01 -17.67
N ALA A 205 -14.95 10.48 -17.32
CA ALA A 205 -13.71 11.20 -17.46
C ALA A 205 -13.37 11.41 -18.94
N PRO A 206 -13.20 12.65 -19.37
CA PRO A 206 -12.74 12.92 -20.72
C PRO A 206 -11.29 12.50 -20.83
N GLY A 207 -11.00 11.50 -21.65
CA GLY A 207 -9.63 11.15 -22.01
C GLY A 207 -9.15 9.77 -21.57
N ASP A 208 -9.92 9.02 -20.81
CA ASP A 208 -9.63 7.62 -20.66
C ASP A 208 -9.81 6.93 -22.02
N GLY A 209 -8.74 6.46 -22.61
CA GLY A 209 -8.79 5.70 -23.86
C GLY A 209 -9.51 4.36 -23.73
N TYR A 210 -9.98 4.04 -22.54
CA TYR A 210 -10.59 2.78 -22.14
C TYR A 210 -12.06 2.97 -21.77
N GLN A 211 -12.89 3.38 -22.72
CA GLN A 211 -14.32 3.38 -22.48
C GLN A 211 -14.87 1.96 -22.63
N ASN A 212 -15.05 1.29 -21.54
CA ASN A 212 -15.78 0.03 -21.56
C ASN A 212 -17.29 0.29 -21.58
N THR A 213 -17.88 0.24 -22.72
CA THR A 213 -19.31 0.49 -22.91
C THR A 213 -20.17 -0.77 -22.98
N ALA A 214 -19.59 -1.96 -23.01
CA ALA A 214 -20.33 -3.17 -23.35
C ALA A 214 -20.11 -4.37 -22.43
N ASN A 215 -18.96 -4.52 -21.85
CA ASN A 215 -18.66 -5.63 -20.95
C ASN A 215 -17.47 -5.22 -20.07
N PRO A 216 -17.68 -4.93 -18.78
CA PRO A 216 -16.61 -4.57 -17.86
C PRO A 216 -15.57 -5.70 -17.71
N PHE A 217 -15.82 -6.83 -18.31
CA PHE A 217 -15.18 -8.09 -18.09
C PHE A 217 -14.77 -8.76 -19.41
N ASP A 218 -14.28 -7.95 -20.34
CA ASP A 218 -13.64 -8.49 -21.53
C ASP A 218 -12.29 -9.11 -21.10
N GLU A 219 -12.19 -10.40 -21.21
CA GLU A 219 -11.08 -11.23 -20.77
C GLU A 219 -9.76 -11.00 -21.56
N ASP A 220 -9.73 -10.06 -22.49
CA ASP A 220 -8.53 -9.73 -23.28
C ASP A 220 -7.84 -8.47 -22.72
N PRO A 221 -6.72 -8.59 -21.98
CA PRO A 221 -6.00 -7.43 -21.44
C PRO A 221 -5.53 -6.42 -22.50
N GLY A 222 -5.46 -6.84 -23.75
CA GLY A 222 -5.16 -5.97 -24.89
C GLY A 222 -6.40 -5.37 -25.58
N SER A 223 -7.58 -5.69 -25.08
CA SER A 223 -8.84 -5.17 -25.64
C SER A 223 -9.07 -3.71 -25.21
N PRO A 224 -9.56 -2.85 -26.11
CA PRO A 224 -10.01 -1.52 -25.71
C PRO A 224 -11.22 -1.54 -24.76
N ASN A 225 -11.75 -2.71 -24.46
CA ASN A 225 -12.82 -2.92 -23.48
C ASN A 225 -12.31 -3.62 -22.22
N SER A 226 -11.00 -3.80 -22.08
CA SER A 226 -10.40 -4.36 -20.88
C SER A 226 -10.62 -3.44 -19.68
N PRO A 227 -10.84 -3.96 -18.49
CA PRO A 227 -10.98 -3.14 -17.29
C PRO A 227 -9.75 -2.26 -17.10
N LEU A 228 -9.98 -1.04 -16.67
CA LEU A 228 -8.97 0.00 -16.54
C LEU A 228 -7.92 -0.27 -15.48
N HIS A 229 -8.10 -1.28 -14.65
CA HIS A 229 -7.12 -1.69 -13.66
C HIS A 229 -5.76 -2.12 -14.27
N GLY A 230 -5.72 -2.58 -15.49
CA GLY A 230 -4.50 -2.97 -16.18
C GLY A 230 -3.59 -1.81 -16.62
N VAL A 231 -3.72 -0.63 -16.02
CA VAL A 231 -2.89 0.54 -16.35
C VAL A 231 -2.39 1.23 -15.09
N ILE A 232 -1.29 1.95 -15.21
CA ILE A 232 -0.83 2.91 -14.19
C ILE A 232 -1.33 4.29 -14.63
N GLN A 233 -2.26 4.86 -13.87
CA GLN A 233 -2.67 6.24 -14.11
C GLN A 233 -1.60 7.19 -13.59
N VAL A 234 -1.22 8.18 -14.39
CA VAL A 234 -0.15 9.12 -14.07
C VAL A 234 -0.73 10.52 -13.95
N VAL A 235 -0.61 11.12 -12.78
CA VAL A 235 -1.03 12.49 -12.50
C VAL A 235 0.21 13.39 -12.43
N GLU A 236 0.26 14.44 -13.24
CA GLU A 236 1.30 15.47 -13.12
C GLU A 236 0.87 16.56 -12.14
N VAL A 237 1.75 16.89 -11.20
CA VAL A 237 1.57 17.98 -10.21
C VAL A 237 2.70 18.99 -10.34
N PRO A 238 2.49 20.12 -11.07
CA PRO A 238 3.52 21.14 -11.24
C PRO A 238 3.75 21.91 -9.94
N PHE A 239 5.00 22.05 -9.49
CA PHE A 239 5.33 22.78 -8.25
C PHE A 239 5.01 24.28 -8.34
N ALA A 240 5.21 24.88 -9.51
CA ALA A 240 4.91 26.31 -9.70
C ALA A 240 3.41 26.64 -9.65
N ASN A 241 2.53 25.67 -9.89
CA ASN A 241 1.07 25.84 -9.88
C ASN A 241 0.37 24.52 -9.66
N PRO A 242 0.28 24.00 -8.42
CA PRO A 242 -0.37 22.72 -8.14
C PRO A 242 -1.84 22.67 -8.53
N ALA A 243 -2.53 23.82 -8.64
CA ALA A 243 -3.90 23.90 -9.14
C ALA A 243 -4.03 23.51 -10.63
N ALA A 244 -2.91 23.42 -11.37
CA ALA A 244 -2.86 22.90 -12.73
C ALA A 244 -2.65 21.39 -12.82
N ALA A 245 -2.64 20.68 -11.69
CA ALA A 245 -2.49 19.23 -11.69
C ALA A 245 -3.54 18.55 -12.58
N ASN A 246 -3.13 17.57 -13.34
CA ASN A 246 -3.97 16.83 -14.28
C ASN A 246 -3.42 15.41 -14.51
N GLU A 247 -4.33 14.52 -14.87
CA GLU A 247 -3.96 13.22 -15.40
C GLU A 247 -3.32 13.38 -16.78
N LEU A 248 -2.25 12.60 -17.04
CA LEU A 248 -1.59 12.58 -18.33
C LEU A 248 -2.33 11.64 -19.30
N ASP A 249 -2.25 11.95 -20.60
CA ASP A 249 -2.79 11.06 -21.65
C ASP A 249 -2.02 9.72 -21.76
N VAL A 250 -0.81 9.66 -21.19
CA VAL A 250 0.03 8.45 -21.18
C VAL A 250 -0.25 7.65 -19.93
N GLN A 251 -0.85 6.48 -20.13
CA GLN A 251 -1.16 5.53 -19.08
C GLN A 251 -0.50 4.19 -19.43
N PRO A 252 0.62 3.83 -18.79
CA PRO A 252 1.30 2.57 -19.07
C PRO A 252 0.41 1.37 -18.77
N ALA A 253 0.09 0.60 -19.81
CA ALA A 253 -0.67 -0.64 -19.67
C ALA A 253 0.24 -1.75 -19.12
N ILE A 254 -0.21 -2.41 -18.07
CA ILE A 254 0.53 -3.52 -17.47
C ILE A 254 0.39 -4.75 -18.39
N SER A 255 1.50 -5.41 -18.67
CA SER A 255 1.50 -6.68 -19.37
C SER A 255 1.82 -7.80 -18.39
N TYR A 256 1.29 -8.99 -18.64
CA TYR A 256 1.55 -10.20 -17.84
C TYR A 256 2.28 -11.24 -18.71
N PRO A 257 3.60 -11.07 -18.97
CA PRO A 257 4.34 -12.00 -19.78
C PRO A 257 4.44 -13.37 -19.09
N GLY A 258 3.96 -14.40 -19.77
CA GLY A 258 4.02 -15.78 -19.26
C GLY A 258 2.73 -16.31 -18.66
N ASP A 259 1.81 -15.45 -18.35
CA ASP A 259 0.42 -15.80 -17.99
C ASP A 259 -0.49 -15.57 -19.22
N PRO A 260 -0.83 -16.61 -19.98
CA PRO A 260 -1.56 -16.46 -21.24
C PRO A 260 -3.06 -16.20 -21.06
N ASP A 261 -3.59 -16.33 -19.85
CA ASP A 261 -4.99 -16.11 -19.58
C ASP A 261 -5.26 -14.89 -18.69
N GLY A 262 -4.23 -14.26 -18.10
CA GLY A 262 -4.35 -13.02 -17.32
C GLY A 262 -5.33 -13.13 -16.17
N LYS A 263 -5.65 -14.35 -15.73
CA LYS A 263 -6.66 -14.62 -14.71
C LYS A 263 -6.05 -14.61 -13.35
N ILE A 264 -6.74 -13.96 -12.44
CA ILE A 264 -6.38 -14.01 -11.04
C ILE A 264 -6.56 -15.40 -10.51
N GLU A 265 -5.47 -16.05 -10.23
CA GLU A 265 -5.49 -17.29 -9.51
C GLU A 265 -6.07 -17.20 -8.10
N TRP A 266 -6.05 -16.01 -7.50
CA TRP A 266 -6.65 -15.77 -6.20
C TRP A 266 -8.13 -16.22 -6.13
N PHE A 267 -8.93 -15.89 -7.14
CA PHE A 267 -10.30 -16.44 -7.24
C PHE A 267 -10.28 -17.92 -7.57
N GLU A 268 -9.36 -18.35 -8.37
CA GLU A 268 -9.16 -19.75 -8.68
C GLU A 268 -8.69 -20.55 -7.47
N ARG A 269 -8.02 -19.94 -6.51
CA ARG A 269 -7.59 -20.55 -5.24
C ARG A 269 -8.74 -20.77 -4.25
N GLY A 270 -9.93 -20.29 -4.56
CA GLY A 270 -11.11 -20.48 -3.72
C GLY A 270 -11.18 -19.57 -2.51
N LEU A 271 -10.37 -18.50 -2.50
CA LEU A 271 -10.41 -17.46 -1.46
C LEU A 271 -11.55 -16.47 -1.70
N GLY A 272 -12.09 -16.44 -2.91
CA GLY A 272 -13.29 -15.69 -3.28
C GLY A 272 -14.57 -16.49 -3.11
N PRO A 273 -15.74 -15.91 -3.42
CA PRO A 273 -16.98 -16.64 -3.51
C PRO A 273 -16.84 -17.82 -4.49
N PRO A 274 -17.53 -18.96 -4.26
CA PRO A 274 -17.34 -20.19 -5.03
C PRO A 274 -17.61 -20.08 -6.54
N ASP A 275 -18.30 -19.04 -6.96
CA ASP A 275 -18.41 -18.58 -8.35
C ASP A 275 -18.15 -17.06 -8.29
N PRO A 276 -16.94 -16.57 -8.64
CA PRO A 276 -16.74 -15.14 -8.75
C PRO A 276 -17.80 -14.60 -9.71
N PRO A 277 -18.44 -13.46 -9.41
CA PRO A 277 -19.30 -12.82 -10.39
C PRO A 277 -18.47 -12.66 -11.66
N VAL A 278 -19.07 -13.04 -12.80
CA VAL A 278 -18.41 -12.85 -14.11
C VAL A 278 -17.85 -11.45 -14.11
N GLY A 279 -16.51 -11.36 -14.16
CA GLY A 279 -15.84 -10.10 -14.19
C GLY A 279 -14.97 -9.67 -13.04
N LEU A 280 -14.99 -10.32 -11.92
CA LEU A 280 -13.95 -10.13 -10.92
C LEU A 280 -12.60 -10.74 -11.38
N GLU A 281 -12.63 -11.65 -12.34
CA GLU A 281 -11.44 -12.23 -12.95
C GLU A 281 -10.52 -11.19 -13.61
N ALA A 282 -11.06 -10.08 -14.06
CA ALA A 282 -10.31 -9.02 -14.72
C ALA A 282 -9.91 -7.85 -13.77
N ALA A 283 -10.51 -7.78 -12.59
CA ALA A 283 -10.23 -6.69 -11.64
C ALA A 283 -8.86 -6.81 -10.96
N ALA A 284 -8.14 -7.92 -11.12
CA ALA A 284 -6.89 -8.16 -10.44
C ALA A 284 -5.64 -8.00 -11.30
N VAL A 285 -5.78 -7.42 -12.45
CA VAL A 285 -4.62 -7.02 -13.27
C VAL A 285 -4.07 -5.64 -12.90
N ALA A 286 -4.54 -5.06 -11.79
CA ALA A 286 -4.01 -3.80 -11.27
C ALA A 286 -2.87 -4.06 -10.28
N CYS A 287 -1.97 -3.09 -10.16
CA CYS A 287 -1.04 -3.06 -9.06
C CYS A 287 -1.73 -2.46 -7.84
N HIS A 288 -1.64 -3.15 -6.72
CA HIS A 288 -2.12 -2.65 -5.44
C HIS A 288 -1.20 -1.54 -4.92
N ASP A 289 0.10 -1.70 -5.11
CA ASP A 289 1.10 -0.73 -4.73
C ASP A 289 2.21 -0.64 -5.77
N ILE A 290 2.77 0.57 -5.92
CA ILE A 290 3.93 0.86 -6.77
C ILE A 290 4.95 1.56 -5.90
N VAL A 291 6.19 1.09 -5.92
CA VAL A 291 7.30 1.74 -5.23
C VAL A 291 8.37 2.12 -6.25
N VAL A 292 8.93 3.32 -6.12
CA VAL A 292 9.99 3.78 -7.00
C VAL A 292 11.33 3.84 -6.28
N HIS A 293 12.39 3.44 -6.98
CA HIS A 293 13.78 3.65 -6.61
C HIS A 293 14.34 4.74 -7.51
N VAL A 294 14.40 5.97 -6.99
CA VAL A 294 14.67 7.18 -7.79
C VAL A 294 16.07 7.14 -8.40
N GLU A 295 17.11 6.83 -7.60
CA GLU A 295 18.49 6.76 -8.09
C GLU A 295 18.67 5.70 -9.18
N GLY A 296 18.03 4.54 -9.04
CA GLY A 296 18.05 3.45 -10.01
C GLY A 296 17.13 3.63 -11.22
N ARG A 297 16.28 4.67 -11.22
CA ARG A 297 15.23 4.89 -12.24
C ARG A 297 14.36 3.65 -12.48
N MET A 298 13.86 3.07 -11.41
CA MET A 298 13.04 1.86 -11.46
C MET A 298 11.74 2.05 -10.72
N ALA A 299 10.70 1.37 -11.19
CA ALA A 299 9.46 1.18 -10.46
C ALA A 299 9.21 -0.30 -10.25
N GLY A 300 8.84 -0.68 -9.04
CA GLY A 300 8.34 -1.99 -8.69
C GLY A 300 6.83 -1.93 -8.55
N GLY A 301 6.11 -2.85 -9.19
CA GLY A 301 4.67 -2.98 -9.06
C GLY A 301 4.30 -4.31 -8.41
N ALA A 302 3.59 -4.25 -7.30
CA ALA A 302 2.94 -5.40 -6.68
C ALA A 302 1.53 -5.53 -7.26
N CYS A 303 1.42 -6.29 -8.35
CA CYS A 303 0.25 -6.28 -9.22
C CYS A 303 -0.64 -7.50 -8.94
N ALA A 304 -1.01 -7.70 -7.69
CA ALA A 304 -1.88 -8.75 -7.19
C ALA A 304 -1.40 -10.17 -7.55
N GLU A 305 -1.31 -10.48 -8.83
CA GLU A 305 -0.94 -11.78 -9.41
C GLU A 305 0.56 -11.93 -9.60
N GLN A 306 1.24 -10.86 -9.99
CA GLN A 306 2.69 -10.84 -10.25
C GLN A 306 3.37 -9.65 -9.57
N GLY A 307 4.61 -9.86 -9.16
CA GLY A 307 5.55 -8.78 -8.88
C GLY A 307 6.34 -8.44 -10.13
N GLN A 308 6.41 -7.17 -10.51
CA GLN A 308 7.15 -6.70 -11.69
C GLN A 308 8.04 -5.51 -11.35
N VAL A 309 9.20 -5.42 -12.01
CA VAL A 309 10.06 -4.23 -11.94
C VAL A 309 10.25 -3.68 -13.34
N TRP A 310 10.12 -2.36 -13.50
CA TRP A 310 10.20 -1.65 -14.76
C TRP A 310 11.26 -0.56 -14.72
N GLU A 311 11.91 -0.30 -15.85
CA GLU A 311 12.70 0.91 -16.03
C GLU A 311 11.78 2.13 -16.19
N ILE A 312 12.16 3.27 -15.59
CA ILE A 312 11.48 4.55 -15.76
C ILE A 312 12.24 5.36 -16.81
N ASP A 313 11.55 5.76 -17.88
CA ASP A 313 12.13 6.52 -18.98
C ASP A 313 12.51 7.96 -18.60
N GLU A 314 13.07 8.70 -19.56
CA GLU A 314 13.47 10.11 -19.37
C GLU A 314 12.29 11.07 -19.11
N ASN A 315 11.07 10.65 -19.40
CA ASN A 315 9.85 11.40 -19.13
C ASN A 315 9.23 11.04 -17.77
N GLY A 316 9.82 10.08 -17.06
CA GLY A 316 9.29 9.56 -15.80
C GLY A 316 8.15 8.57 -16.00
N ILE A 317 8.13 7.81 -17.10
CA ILE A 317 7.09 6.84 -17.40
C ILE A 317 7.66 5.41 -17.31
N PRO A 318 7.05 4.51 -16.51
CA PRO A 318 7.49 3.11 -16.42
C PRO A 318 7.25 2.35 -17.73
N ASP A 319 8.26 1.60 -18.20
CA ASP A 319 8.12 0.69 -19.35
C ASP A 319 7.48 -0.64 -18.93
N THR A 320 6.19 -0.62 -18.71
CA THR A 320 5.43 -1.78 -18.26
C THR A 320 5.30 -2.89 -19.31
N GLN A 321 5.66 -2.59 -20.56
CA GLN A 321 5.63 -3.60 -21.64
C GLN A 321 6.90 -4.45 -21.69
N ASN A 322 7.99 -3.99 -21.07
CA ASN A 322 9.27 -4.69 -21.04
C ASN A 322 9.81 -4.77 -19.59
N PRO A 323 9.17 -5.52 -18.69
CA PRO A 323 9.66 -5.65 -17.31
C PRO A 323 11.10 -6.17 -17.29
N ILE A 324 11.94 -5.56 -16.44
CA ILE A 324 13.30 -6.04 -16.17
C ILE A 324 13.32 -7.22 -15.20
N SER A 325 12.27 -7.34 -14.38
CA SER A 325 12.08 -8.45 -13.46
C SER A 325 10.61 -8.83 -13.38
N ILE A 326 10.34 -10.12 -13.28
CA ILE A 326 9.03 -10.69 -13.03
C ILE A 326 9.17 -11.79 -11.98
N VAL A 327 8.38 -11.74 -10.95
CA VAL A 327 8.24 -12.80 -9.95
C VAL A 327 6.80 -13.26 -9.86
N ASP A 328 6.63 -14.58 -9.72
CA ASP A 328 5.34 -15.24 -9.72
C ASP A 328 5.45 -16.54 -8.91
N ASP A 329 4.37 -17.06 -8.38
CA ASP A 329 4.37 -18.38 -7.73
C ASP A 329 4.03 -19.52 -8.69
N GLU A 330 3.72 -19.22 -9.94
CA GLU A 330 3.47 -20.18 -10.99
C GLU A 330 4.71 -20.55 -11.81
N VAL A 331 4.60 -21.68 -12.49
CA VAL A 331 5.58 -22.06 -13.51
C VAL A 331 5.28 -21.27 -14.79
N THR A 332 5.74 -20.04 -14.85
CA THR A 332 5.73 -19.30 -16.10
C THR A 332 6.49 -20.07 -17.19
N SER A 333 6.09 -19.92 -18.43
CA SER A 333 6.71 -20.60 -19.59
C SER A 333 8.14 -20.10 -19.89
N GLY A 334 8.99 -20.11 -18.88
CA GLY A 334 10.38 -19.63 -18.95
C GLY A 334 11.19 -19.99 -17.71
N GLY A 335 10.55 -20.35 -16.61
CA GLY A 335 11.20 -20.88 -15.40
C GLY A 335 12.06 -19.89 -14.62
N THR A 336 12.03 -18.62 -14.95
CA THR A 336 12.72 -17.56 -14.23
C THR A 336 11.70 -16.79 -13.39
N GLY A 337 12.04 -16.54 -12.12
CA GLY A 337 11.21 -15.74 -11.23
C GLY A 337 10.16 -16.51 -10.43
N GLN A 338 10.15 -17.83 -10.50
CA GLN A 338 9.23 -18.64 -9.71
C GLN A 338 9.57 -18.59 -8.24
N LEU A 339 8.59 -18.16 -7.44
CA LEU A 339 8.67 -18.19 -5.97
C LEU A 339 8.31 -19.58 -5.43
N PRO A 340 8.88 -19.99 -4.30
CA PRO A 340 8.59 -21.28 -3.70
C PRO A 340 7.27 -21.26 -2.92
N GLY A 341 6.22 -21.76 -3.49
CA GLY A 341 4.91 -21.87 -2.85
C GLY A 341 3.96 -20.74 -3.24
N ALA A 342 2.75 -20.79 -2.70
CA ALA A 342 1.69 -19.90 -3.06
C ALA A 342 1.90 -18.47 -2.53
N VAL A 343 1.56 -17.50 -3.33
CA VAL A 343 1.37 -16.09 -2.96
C VAL A 343 -0.13 -15.83 -3.00
N ASP A 344 -0.70 -15.25 -1.94
CA ASP A 344 -2.11 -14.92 -1.92
C ASP A 344 -2.38 -13.63 -2.69
N PHE A 345 -1.49 -12.65 -2.50
CA PHE A 345 -1.68 -11.34 -3.08
C PHE A 345 -0.37 -10.53 -3.02
N PHE A 346 0.22 -10.21 -4.18
CA PHE A 346 1.32 -9.25 -4.25
C PHE A 346 0.80 -7.87 -3.84
N HIS A 347 1.07 -7.49 -2.59
CA HIS A 347 0.52 -6.29 -1.95
C HIS A 347 1.41 -5.07 -2.12
N SER A 348 2.68 -5.20 -1.75
CA SER A 348 3.66 -4.13 -1.88
C SER A 348 5.05 -4.66 -2.23
N VAL A 349 5.92 -3.76 -2.66
CA VAL A 349 7.31 -4.07 -3.03
C VAL A 349 8.23 -3.00 -2.46
N MET A 350 9.46 -3.40 -2.10
CA MET A 350 10.51 -2.48 -1.69
C MET A 350 11.83 -2.94 -2.29
N PHE A 351 12.78 -2.02 -2.42
CA PHE A 351 14.12 -2.34 -2.91
C PHE A 351 15.15 -2.28 -1.77
N ASP A 352 16.32 -2.90 -1.97
CA ASP A 352 17.51 -2.55 -1.21
C ASP A 352 18.02 -1.15 -1.60
N ASN A 353 19.07 -0.68 -0.93
CA ASN A 353 19.59 0.67 -1.19
C ASN A 353 20.19 0.84 -2.59
N GLU A 354 20.63 -0.24 -3.21
CA GLU A 354 21.27 -0.26 -4.53
C GLU A 354 20.28 -0.58 -5.67
N GLY A 355 19.04 -1.00 -5.35
CA GLY A 355 18.04 -1.42 -6.33
C GLY A 355 18.36 -2.78 -6.97
N GLU A 356 19.21 -3.61 -6.32
CA GLU A 356 19.61 -4.93 -6.81
C GLU A 356 18.70 -6.06 -6.30
N VAL A 357 18.06 -5.86 -5.15
CA VAL A 357 17.15 -6.82 -4.51
C VAL A 357 15.77 -6.21 -4.34
N ALA A 358 14.74 -6.90 -4.79
CA ALA A 358 13.35 -6.57 -4.55
C ALA A 358 12.75 -7.45 -3.45
N ASN A 359 11.99 -6.84 -2.56
CA ASN A 359 11.29 -7.47 -1.45
C ASN A 359 9.79 -7.42 -1.75
N TRP A 360 9.15 -8.57 -1.93
CA TRP A 360 7.75 -8.69 -2.32
C TRP A 360 6.90 -9.11 -1.13
N VAL A 361 5.94 -8.30 -0.78
CA VAL A 361 5.02 -8.59 0.31
C VAL A 361 3.82 -9.36 -0.21
N ASP A 362 3.60 -10.53 0.36
CA ASP A 362 2.40 -11.33 0.18
C ASP A 362 1.41 -10.98 1.31
N GLU A 363 0.39 -10.21 1.01
CA GLU A 363 -0.70 -10.03 1.97
C GLU A 363 -1.65 -11.22 1.90
N SER A 364 -1.66 -12.00 2.96
CA SER A 364 -2.52 -13.17 3.03
C SER A 364 -3.83 -12.88 3.73
N PHE A 365 -4.90 -13.42 3.21
CA PHE A 365 -6.22 -13.39 3.83
C PHE A 365 -6.49 -14.63 4.70
N GLY A 366 -5.45 -15.40 4.99
CA GLY A 366 -5.49 -16.55 5.89
C GLY A 366 -5.47 -16.17 7.36
N SER A 367 -5.20 -17.12 8.23
CA SER A 367 -5.11 -16.93 9.68
C SER A 367 -3.98 -17.73 10.29
N GLY A 368 -3.59 -17.33 11.50
CA GLY A 368 -2.53 -17.96 12.28
C GLY A 368 -1.20 -17.23 12.19
N CYS A 369 -0.29 -17.56 13.09
CA CYS A 369 1.12 -17.21 13.07
C CYS A 369 1.95 -18.51 13.03
N PRO A 370 2.53 -18.90 11.90
CA PRO A 370 2.48 -18.26 10.58
C PRO A 370 1.09 -18.28 9.94
N THR A 371 0.80 -17.31 9.10
CA THR A 371 -0.45 -17.28 8.34
C THR A 371 -0.55 -18.48 7.40
N MET A 372 -1.74 -19.07 7.34
CA MET A 372 -2.02 -20.26 6.56
C MET A 372 -3.28 -20.10 5.72
N THR A 373 -3.20 -20.40 4.45
CA THR A 373 -4.33 -20.36 3.53
C THR A 373 -4.65 -21.75 2.98
N THR A 374 -5.93 -22.02 2.74
CA THR A 374 -6.40 -23.28 2.16
C THR A 374 -6.71 -23.09 0.68
N TYR A 375 -6.08 -23.89 -0.15
CA TYR A 375 -6.24 -23.87 -1.61
C TYR A 375 -6.94 -25.10 -2.15
N GLN A 376 -7.64 -24.94 -3.26
CA GLN A 376 -8.17 -26.04 -4.03
C GLN A 376 -7.06 -26.72 -4.86
N ALA A 377 -7.35 -27.93 -5.38
CA ALA A 377 -6.42 -28.60 -6.28
C ALA A 377 -6.33 -27.84 -7.62
N ARG A 378 -5.11 -27.52 -8.06
CA ARG A 378 -4.79 -26.78 -9.27
C ARG A 378 -3.59 -27.40 -9.99
N PRO A 379 -3.28 -27.02 -11.25
CA PRO A 379 -2.10 -27.56 -11.95
C PRO A 379 -0.78 -27.36 -11.20
N TRP A 380 -0.58 -26.22 -10.56
CA TRP A 380 0.60 -25.92 -9.73
C TRP A 380 0.52 -26.56 -8.33
N ASN A 381 -0.71 -26.83 -7.83
CA ASN A 381 -0.98 -27.50 -6.55
C ASN A 381 -2.01 -28.62 -6.76
N PRO A 382 -1.65 -29.74 -7.39
CA PRO A 382 -2.61 -30.76 -7.85
C PRO A 382 -3.36 -31.48 -6.71
N THR A 383 -2.91 -31.34 -5.47
CA THR A 383 -3.55 -31.95 -4.31
C THR A 383 -4.40 -30.96 -3.52
N GLY A 384 -4.27 -29.65 -3.79
CA GLY A 384 -4.77 -28.62 -2.90
C GLY A 384 -4.14 -28.72 -1.50
N GLY A 385 -4.78 -28.16 -0.49
CA GLY A 385 -4.34 -28.26 0.90
C GLY A 385 -4.21 -26.92 1.57
N THR A 386 -3.49 -26.89 2.71
CA THR A 386 -3.20 -25.68 3.45
C THR A 386 -1.74 -25.33 3.26
N HIS A 387 -1.49 -24.11 2.84
CA HIS A 387 -0.16 -23.58 2.60
C HIS A 387 0.15 -22.39 3.50
N LYS A 388 1.42 -22.19 3.79
CA LYS A 388 1.91 -21.03 4.50
C LYS A 388 1.96 -19.85 3.53
N THR A 389 1.44 -18.73 3.95
CA THR A 389 1.31 -17.48 3.20
C THR A 389 1.62 -16.27 4.09
N GLY A 390 1.41 -15.05 3.60
CA GLY A 390 1.65 -13.85 4.39
C GLY A 390 3.13 -13.57 4.64
N ARG A 391 3.98 -13.84 3.64
CA ARG A 391 5.44 -13.79 3.70
C ARG A 391 6.00 -12.57 2.97
N ILE A 392 7.28 -12.32 3.16
CA ILE A 392 8.08 -11.45 2.30
C ILE A 392 9.04 -12.33 1.52
N PHE A 393 9.02 -12.18 0.20
CA PHE A 393 9.95 -12.85 -0.70
C PHE A 393 11.05 -11.89 -1.15
N PHE A 394 12.26 -12.37 -1.27
CA PHE A 394 13.41 -11.61 -1.73
C PHE A 394 13.87 -12.19 -3.07
N SER A 395 14.01 -11.34 -4.07
CA SER A 395 14.48 -11.72 -5.41
C SER A 395 15.56 -10.78 -5.92
N ASP A 396 16.40 -11.28 -6.79
CA ASP A 396 17.38 -10.51 -7.54
C ASP A 396 16.66 -9.77 -8.68
N VAL A 397 16.81 -8.45 -8.76
CA VAL A 397 16.13 -7.61 -9.76
C VAL A 397 16.62 -7.93 -11.18
N GLY A 398 17.93 -8.14 -11.36
CA GLY A 398 18.49 -8.35 -12.70
C GLY A 398 18.17 -9.71 -13.33
N THR A 399 17.85 -10.72 -12.51
CA THR A 399 17.63 -12.10 -12.96
C THR A 399 16.27 -12.67 -12.57
N SER A 400 15.49 -11.97 -11.76
CA SER A 400 14.24 -12.44 -11.12
C SER A 400 14.42 -13.68 -10.23
N ALA A 401 15.66 -14.04 -9.90
CA ALA A 401 15.92 -15.24 -9.13
C ALA A 401 15.46 -15.11 -7.69
N PHE A 402 14.69 -16.08 -7.20
CA PHE A 402 14.36 -16.20 -5.80
C PHE A 402 15.64 -16.35 -4.94
N LEU A 403 15.77 -15.56 -3.89
CA LEU A 403 16.91 -15.55 -2.97
C LEU A 403 16.55 -16.15 -1.61
N SER A 404 15.45 -15.71 -1.02
CA SER A 404 14.97 -16.19 0.28
C SER A 404 13.55 -15.68 0.58
N GLU A 405 13.01 -16.13 1.69
CA GLU A 405 11.72 -15.68 2.22
C GLU A 405 11.79 -15.46 3.73
N PHE A 406 10.89 -14.65 4.25
CA PHE A 406 10.75 -14.40 5.68
C PHE A 406 9.27 -14.37 6.08
N GLN A 407 8.96 -15.00 7.22
CA GLN A 407 7.65 -14.91 7.85
C GLN A 407 7.84 -14.86 9.38
N VAL A 408 7.23 -13.87 10.01
CA VAL A 408 7.42 -13.59 11.44
C VAL A 408 7.09 -14.78 12.34
N GLY A 409 6.07 -15.53 12.03
CA GLY A 409 5.66 -16.71 12.78
C GLY A 409 6.65 -17.91 12.71
N ASP A 410 7.66 -17.86 11.82
CA ASP A 410 8.71 -18.87 11.78
C ASP A 410 9.77 -18.66 12.87
N VAL A 411 9.97 -17.42 13.25
CA VAL A 411 11.00 -17.03 14.23
C VAL A 411 10.39 -16.73 15.59
N ARG A 412 9.11 -16.41 15.63
CA ARG A 412 8.33 -16.12 16.84
C ARG A 412 7.01 -16.90 16.82
N PRO A 413 7.02 -18.23 17.06
CA PRO A 413 5.81 -19.02 17.06
C PRO A 413 4.86 -18.53 18.16
N ASP A 414 3.68 -18.04 17.78
CA ASP A 414 2.63 -17.72 18.71
C ASP A 414 1.75 -18.95 18.95
N PRO A 415 1.44 -19.29 20.21
CA PRO A 415 0.51 -20.37 20.53
C PRO A 415 -0.96 -20.06 20.14
N GLY A 416 -1.27 -18.82 19.77
CA GLY A 416 -2.59 -18.41 19.31
C GLY A 416 -2.86 -18.84 17.88
N ALA A 417 -3.50 -19.99 17.65
CA ALA A 417 -3.80 -20.50 16.31
C ALA A 417 -4.79 -19.61 15.48
N THR A 418 -5.15 -18.46 15.96
CA THR A 418 -6.16 -17.55 15.39
C THR A 418 -5.64 -16.14 15.11
N GLU A 419 -4.38 -15.88 15.41
CA GLU A 419 -3.73 -14.61 15.13
C GLU A 419 -3.57 -14.37 13.62
N TYR A 420 -3.39 -13.12 13.21
CA TYR A 420 -3.22 -12.74 11.82
C TYR A 420 -1.87 -12.05 11.63
N CYS A 421 -0.86 -12.81 11.24
CA CYS A 421 0.52 -12.35 11.12
C CYS A 421 0.97 -12.21 9.66
N SER A 422 0.12 -11.66 8.81
CA SER A 422 0.49 -11.37 7.42
C SER A 422 1.43 -10.19 7.34
N ALA A 423 2.40 -10.25 6.45
CA ALA A 423 3.19 -9.10 6.06
C ALA A 423 2.30 -8.01 5.45
N HIS A 424 2.64 -6.76 5.71
CA HIS A 424 1.95 -5.59 5.16
C HIS A 424 2.99 -4.50 4.81
N MET A 425 2.69 -3.22 5.03
CA MET A 425 3.54 -2.12 4.57
C MET A 425 4.82 -1.97 5.40
N GLY A 426 5.90 -1.67 4.71
CA GLY A 426 7.19 -1.37 5.30
C GLY A 426 8.10 -0.63 4.34
N LEU A 427 9.36 -0.42 4.72
CA LEU A 427 10.36 0.19 3.84
C LEU A 427 11.78 -0.19 4.25
N SER A 428 12.68 -0.22 3.28
CA SER A 428 14.10 -0.36 3.51
C SER A 428 14.67 0.90 4.17
N VAL A 429 15.58 0.69 5.11
CA VAL A 429 16.24 1.79 5.86
C VAL A 429 17.43 2.28 5.06
N THR A 430 17.36 3.50 4.57
CA THR A 430 18.43 4.11 3.76
C THR A 430 19.59 4.65 4.61
N GLY A 431 20.76 4.83 4.01
CA GLY A 431 21.87 5.59 4.59
C GLY A 431 22.65 4.96 5.75
N ILE A 432 22.41 3.70 6.12
CA ILE A 432 23.11 3.04 7.25
C ILE A 432 24.21 2.05 6.83
N GLY A 433 24.48 1.94 5.53
CA GLY A 433 25.55 1.11 4.97
C GLY A 433 25.34 -0.39 5.14
N ARG A 434 24.08 -0.81 5.20
CA ARG A 434 23.59 -2.19 5.15
C ARG A 434 22.10 -2.19 4.88
N ASP A 435 21.57 -3.29 4.37
CA ASP A 435 20.19 -3.40 3.98
C ASP A 435 19.36 -3.92 5.14
N LEU A 436 18.51 -3.05 5.64
CA LEU A 436 17.54 -3.35 6.67
C LEU A 436 16.15 -3.04 6.14
N LEU A 437 15.21 -3.94 6.37
CA LEU A 437 13.79 -3.74 6.12
C LEU A 437 13.07 -3.56 7.45
N VAL A 438 12.35 -2.47 7.61
CA VAL A 438 11.34 -2.32 8.65
C VAL A 438 9.99 -2.71 8.06
N ASN A 439 9.26 -3.62 8.70
CA ASN A 439 7.99 -4.11 8.17
C ASN A 439 6.93 -4.30 9.25
N ALA A 440 5.68 -4.09 8.85
CA ALA A 440 4.48 -4.34 9.64
C ALA A 440 3.92 -5.74 9.38
N TRP A 441 3.34 -6.37 10.40
CA TRP A 441 2.85 -7.75 10.37
C TRP A 441 1.47 -7.89 11.02
N TYR A 442 0.60 -6.90 10.90
CA TYR A 442 -0.69 -6.88 11.60
C TYR A 442 -0.53 -7.22 13.09
N THR A 443 -1.18 -8.30 13.57
CA THR A 443 -1.07 -8.74 14.98
C THR A 443 0.33 -9.23 15.35
N GLY A 444 1.19 -9.56 14.39
CA GLY A 444 2.60 -9.87 14.60
C GLY A 444 3.48 -8.65 14.88
N GLY A 445 2.90 -7.45 14.94
CA GLY A 445 3.60 -6.22 15.29
C GLY A 445 4.49 -5.66 14.20
N ALA A 446 5.63 -5.11 14.59
CA ALA A 446 6.64 -4.58 13.67
C ALA A 446 8.01 -5.19 13.94
N ASN A 447 8.81 -5.34 12.88
CA ASN A 447 10.15 -5.86 13.01
C ASN A 447 11.19 -5.16 12.12
N VAL A 448 12.43 -5.52 12.33
CA VAL A 448 13.57 -5.12 11.49
C VAL A 448 14.29 -6.37 11.03
N ILE A 449 14.35 -6.56 9.72
CA ILE A 449 15.04 -7.67 9.06
C ILE A 449 16.34 -7.15 8.46
N ASP A 450 17.48 -7.77 8.84
CA ASP A 450 18.75 -7.56 8.17
C ASP A 450 18.83 -8.51 6.97
N PHE A 451 18.83 -7.95 5.77
CA PHE A 451 18.94 -8.66 4.50
C PHE A 451 20.16 -8.23 3.67
N THR A 452 21.17 -7.61 4.30
CA THR A 452 22.48 -7.30 3.68
C THR A 452 23.09 -8.54 3.01
N ASN A 453 22.76 -9.73 3.50
CA ASN A 453 22.91 -10.95 2.74
C ASN A 453 21.51 -11.53 2.46
N PRO A 454 20.95 -11.28 1.27
CA PRO A 454 19.55 -11.61 0.98
C PRO A 454 19.25 -13.11 0.93
N THR A 455 20.28 -13.97 0.99
CA THR A 455 20.12 -15.43 1.14
C THR A 455 20.16 -15.89 2.59
N ARG A 456 20.35 -14.98 3.56
CA ARG A 456 20.51 -15.28 5.00
C ARG A 456 19.89 -14.19 5.88
N LEU A 457 18.61 -14.07 5.80
CA LEU A 457 17.83 -13.08 6.54
C LEU A 457 17.96 -13.26 8.05
N LYS A 458 17.89 -12.14 8.77
CA LYS A 458 17.89 -12.14 10.24
C LYS A 458 16.91 -11.11 10.78
N GLU A 459 15.97 -11.54 11.58
CA GLU A 459 15.24 -10.61 12.44
C GLU A 459 16.21 -10.09 13.52
N ILE A 460 16.45 -8.79 13.53
CA ILE A 460 17.41 -8.16 14.44
C ILE A 460 16.77 -7.34 15.55
N ALA A 461 15.54 -6.91 15.35
CA ALA A 461 14.71 -6.23 16.33
C ALA A 461 13.24 -6.48 16.02
N PHE A 462 12.40 -6.54 17.05
CA PHE A 462 10.95 -6.63 16.90
C PHE A 462 10.23 -6.12 18.14
N TYR A 463 9.01 -5.69 17.94
CA TYR A 463 8.01 -5.43 18.96
C TYR A 463 6.69 -6.03 18.51
N ASP A 464 6.18 -6.94 19.31
CA ASP A 464 4.95 -7.67 19.10
C ASP A 464 3.98 -7.19 20.20
N PRO A 465 3.01 -6.33 19.88
CA PRO A 465 2.16 -5.70 20.87
C PRO A 465 1.15 -6.67 21.47
N GLN A 466 0.30 -6.17 22.33
CA GLN A 466 -0.78 -6.96 22.93
C GLN A 466 -1.82 -7.37 21.90
N GLN A 467 -2.54 -8.42 22.22
CA GLN A 467 -3.73 -8.87 21.48
C GLN A 467 -4.65 -7.68 21.15
N ASP A 468 -5.24 -7.71 19.98
CA ASP A 468 -6.12 -6.68 19.42
C ASP A 468 -5.39 -5.46 18.82
N SER A 469 -4.07 -5.43 18.79
CA SER A 469 -3.28 -4.49 18.00
C SER A 469 -3.11 -5.02 16.57
N GLY A 470 -3.07 -4.12 15.60
CA GLY A 470 -2.87 -4.49 14.20
C GLY A 470 -2.01 -3.45 13.50
N ILE A 471 -0.72 -3.73 13.39
CA ILE A 471 0.22 -2.82 12.76
C ILE A 471 0.07 -2.87 11.23
N TRP A 472 -0.46 -1.78 10.66
CA TRP A 472 -0.72 -1.61 9.24
C TRP A 472 0.56 -1.25 8.46
N SER A 473 1.30 -0.23 8.93
CA SER A 473 2.55 0.21 8.32
C SER A 473 3.61 0.51 9.37
N ALA A 474 4.89 0.42 9.01
CA ALA A 474 5.99 0.71 9.92
C ALA A 474 7.21 1.25 9.14
N TYR A 475 7.69 2.44 9.54
CA TYR A 475 8.77 3.15 8.84
C TYR A 475 9.82 3.69 9.80
N ALA A 476 11.09 3.52 9.44
CA ALA A 476 12.20 4.15 10.15
C ALA A 476 12.39 5.59 9.65
N TYR A 477 12.28 6.57 10.55
CA TYR A 477 12.49 7.97 10.20
C TYR A 477 13.17 8.73 11.34
N THR A 478 14.12 9.60 11.04
CA THR A 478 14.85 10.33 12.06
C THR A 478 14.52 11.81 12.14
N GLY A 479 14.23 12.44 11.00
CA GLY A 479 14.09 13.90 10.92
C GLY A 479 15.37 14.66 11.22
N PRO A 480 15.43 15.96 10.90
CA PRO A 480 16.63 16.80 11.06
C PRO A 480 16.96 17.13 12.53
N MET A 481 15.98 17.10 13.43
CA MET A 481 16.15 17.43 14.85
C MET A 481 16.59 16.23 15.70
N PHE A 482 16.47 15.00 15.18
CA PHE A 482 16.89 13.80 15.90
C PHE A 482 18.41 13.73 16.05
N LYS A 483 18.96 14.44 17.03
CA LYS A 483 20.41 14.66 17.13
C LYS A 483 21.21 13.59 17.85
N THR A 484 20.69 12.79 18.74
CA THR A 484 21.55 11.97 19.60
C THR A 484 20.89 10.83 20.39
N GLY A 485 19.72 10.34 20.01
CA GLY A 485 19.16 9.16 20.68
C GLY A 485 19.95 7.88 20.35
N PRO A 486 20.11 6.93 21.27
CA PRO A 486 20.65 5.61 20.93
C PRO A 486 19.58 4.80 20.18
N GLY A 487 19.47 4.97 18.89
CA GLY A 487 18.55 4.18 18.06
C GLY A 487 17.79 5.00 17.01
N ILE A 488 17.14 4.33 16.09
CA ILE A 488 16.28 4.91 15.07
C ILE A 488 14.82 4.81 15.53
N PRO A 489 14.02 5.88 15.50
CA PRO A 489 12.58 5.77 15.68
C PRO A 489 11.95 4.99 14.51
N VAL A 490 10.99 4.13 14.85
CA VAL A 490 10.10 3.48 13.91
C VAL A 490 8.69 3.95 14.23
N TYR A 491 8.07 4.59 13.27
CA TYR A 491 6.69 5.04 13.36
C TYR A 491 5.80 3.99 12.74
N ALA A 492 4.81 3.54 13.48
CA ALA A 492 3.89 2.51 13.07
C ALA A 492 2.44 2.99 13.18
N SER A 493 1.62 2.58 12.24
CA SER A 493 0.20 2.80 12.27
C SER A 493 -0.47 1.60 12.94
N ASP A 494 -1.08 1.80 14.10
CA ASP A 494 -1.87 0.78 14.78
C ASP A 494 -3.35 1.06 14.60
N GLY A 495 -4.09 0.06 14.23
CA GLY A 495 -5.51 0.17 14.03
C GLY A 495 -6.00 -0.51 12.78
N VAL A 496 -6.01 -1.83 12.77
CA VAL A 496 -6.84 -2.56 11.80
C VAL A 496 -8.30 -2.38 12.16
N GLU A 497 -9.10 -2.10 11.16
CA GLU A 497 -10.54 -2.00 11.28
C GLU A 497 -11.14 -3.24 11.96
N ASN A 498 -11.98 -3.02 12.95
CA ASN A 498 -12.64 -4.00 13.82
C ASN A 498 -11.88 -4.42 15.09
N ASN A 499 -10.70 -3.94 15.34
CA ASN A 499 -10.11 -4.10 16.66
C ASN A 499 -10.71 -3.09 17.64
N ALA A 500 -11.04 -3.54 18.83
CA ALA A 500 -11.63 -2.70 19.86
C ALA A 500 -10.69 -1.59 20.36
N ILE A 501 -9.42 -1.64 19.97
CA ILE A 501 -8.35 -0.76 20.38
C ILE A 501 -7.57 -0.33 19.15
N SER A 502 -7.88 0.82 18.59
CA SER A 502 -7.01 1.50 17.63
C SER A 502 -6.15 2.49 18.41
N GLU A 503 -4.87 2.23 18.49
CA GLU A 503 -3.93 3.08 19.24
C GLU A 503 -3.41 4.25 18.40
N GLY A 504 -3.63 4.21 17.09
CA GLY A 504 -3.23 5.29 16.21
C GLY A 504 -1.74 5.24 15.87
N MET A 505 -1.03 6.34 15.99
CA MET A 505 0.41 6.36 15.78
C MET A 505 1.11 5.78 17.01
N VAL A 506 1.90 4.75 16.78
CA VAL A 506 2.81 4.16 17.77
C VAL A 506 4.25 4.45 17.35
N VAL A 507 5.12 4.78 18.29
CA VAL A 507 6.54 4.98 18.02
C VAL A 507 7.35 3.97 18.80
N TYR A 508 8.14 3.21 18.06
CA TYR A 508 9.13 2.30 18.61
C TYR A 508 10.53 2.91 18.50
N ARG A 509 11.36 2.65 19.48
CA ARG A 509 12.77 2.96 19.45
C ARG A 509 13.56 1.69 19.18
N THR A 510 14.39 1.73 18.13
CA THR A 510 15.23 0.58 17.75
C THR A 510 16.70 0.86 17.95
N ILE A 511 17.45 -0.14 18.44
CA ILE A 511 18.91 -0.08 18.58
C ILE A 511 19.54 -0.95 17.49
N ILE A 512 19.43 -0.49 16.25
CA ILE A 512 19.90 -1.21 15.06
C ILE A 512 21.16 -0.60 14.43
N GLN A 513 21.55 0.60 14.85
CA GLN A 513 22.78 1.25 14.41
C GLN A 513 23.98 0.88 15.27
N LYS A 514 25.17 0.91 14.67
CA LYS A 514 26.41 0.99 15.44
C LYS A 514 26.59 2.42 15.97
N PRO A 515 27.16 2.59 17.17
CA PRO A 515 27.49 3.93 17.67
C PRO A 515 28.34 4.70 16.64
N GLY A 516 27.90 5.93 16.33
CA GLY A 516 28.59 6.81 15.38
C GLY A 516 28.15 6.69 13.91
N GLN A 517 27.24 5.80 13.57
CA GLN A 517 26.51 5.84 12.30
C GLN A 517 25.31 6.76 12.48
N ALA A 518 25.30 7.88 11.78
CA ALA A 518 24.12 8.73 11.70
C ALA A 518 23.28 8.26 10.51
N HIS A 519 22.04 7.90 10.80
CA HIS A 519 21.00 7.80 9.79
C HIS A 519 20.21 9.09 9.89
N LEU A 520 20.32 9.95 8.91
CA LEU A 520 19.59 11.21 8.85
C LEU A 520 18.82 11.22 7.55
N VAL A 521 17.52 11.10 7.67
CA VAL A 521 16.56 11.26 6.58
C VAL A 521 15.70 12.46 6.95
N ASP A 522 15.65 13.46 6.11
CA ASP A 522 14.93 14.71 6.35
C ASP A 522 13.55 14.75 5.69
N HIS A 523 13.26 13.78 4.85
CA HIS A 523 11.92 13.51 4.32
C HIS A 523 11.79 12.02 3.97
N LEU A 524 10.55 11.56 3.88
CA LEU A 524 10.22 10.20 3.48
C LEU A 524 8.76 10.15 3.00
N ASN A 525 8.57 9.82 1.74
CA ASN A 525 7.31 9.32 1.20
C ASN A 525 7.51 7.82 0.97
N PRO A 526 6.85 6.93 1.70
CA PRO A 526 7.26 5.52 1.78
C PRO A 526 7.39 4.78 0.46
N GLN A 527 6.55 5.11 -0.52
CA GLN A 527 6.60 4.50 -1.85
C GLN A 527 7.67 5.15 -2.76
N THR A 528 8.41 6.16 -2.27
CA THR A 528 9.46 6.86 -3.01
C THR A 528 10.80 6.70 -2.30
N MET A 529 11.67 5.83 -2.82
CA MET A 529 13.02 5.61 -2.30
C MET A 529 14.00 6.53 -3.02
N GLU A 530 14.55 7.50 -2.26
CA GLU A 530 15.56 8.48 -2.72
C GLU A 530 16.95 8.23 -2.12
#